data_70324551fe9279c0e1c4b804530ff5e0
#
_entry.id   70324551fe9279c0e1c4b804530ff5e0
#
_cell.length_a   1.000
_cell.length_b   1.000
_cell.length_c   1.000
_cell.angle_alpha   90.00
_cell.angle_beta   90.00
_cell.angle_gamma   90.00
#
_symmetry.space_group_name_H-M   'P 1'
#
loop_
_entity.id
_entity.type
_entity.pdbx_description
1 polymer ?
#
loop_
_entity_poly.entity_id
_entity_poly.type
_entity_poly.pdbx_seq_one_letter_code
_entity_poly.pdbx_strand_id
1 'polypeptide(L)' 'MRYTYIVTDEDSKSETIYAMSFKKMLKRLDKNKTFWVTYENKKGNPQTKVIVNGKEQKSIHA' A
#
# COMPACT_ATOMS: atom_id res chain seq x y z
N MET A 1 -0.99 -4.51 -17.23
CA MET A 1 -1.10 -3.12 -16.77
C MET A 1 -0.51 -2.97 -15.38
N ARG A 2 0.34 -1.99 -15.20
CA ARG A 2 0.98 -1.76 -13.89
C ARG A 2 0.32 -0.60 -13.18
N TYR A 3 0.20 -0.75 -11.87
CA TYR A 3 -0.31 0.31 -11.01
C TYR A 3 0.84 0.91 -10.22
N THR A 4 0.70 2.17 -9.90
CA THR A 4 1.69 2.89 -9.11
C THR A 4 1.21 2.95 -7.66
N TYR A 5 2.05 2.49 -6.75
CA TYR A 5 1.77 2.51 -5.32
C TYR A 5 2.81 3.36 -4.62
N ILE A 6 2.34 4.30 -3.83
CA ILE A 6 3.24 5.12 -3.01
C ILE A 6 3.17 4.55 -1.59
N VAL A 7 4.29 4.03 -1.13
CA VAL A 7 4.36 3.33 0.14
C VAL A 7 5.18 4.17 1.12
N THR A 8 4.59 4.49 2.26
CA THR A 8 5.25 5.26 3.31
C THR A 8 5.41 4.39 4.54
N ASP A 9 6.61 4.34 5.11
CA ASP A 9 6.88 3.54 6.29
C ASP A 9 6.70 4.36 7.58
N GLU A 10 7.03 3.73 8.72
CA GLU A 10 6.88 4.38 10.02
C GLU A 10 7.85 5.54 10.22
N ASP A 11 8.93 5.57 9.47
CA ASP A 11 9.92 6.65 9.52
C ASP A 11 9.62 7.77 8.55
N SER A 12 8.42 7.77 7.98
CA SER A 12 7.97 8.76 6.99
C SER A 12 8.75 8.71 5.69
N LYS A 13 9.42 7.62 5.41
CA LYS A 13 10.11 7.43 4.13
C LYS A 13 9.14 6.87 3.12
N SER A 14 9.06 7.53 1.98
CA SER A 14 8.15 7.14 0.90
C SER A 14 8.92 6.50 -0.23
N GLU A 15 8.31 5.49 -0.82
CA GLU A 15 8.87 4.76 -1.95
C GLU A 15 7.76 4.50 -2.96
N THR A 16 8.10 4.57 -4.24
CA THR A 16 7.16 4.27 -5.31
C THR A 16 7.40 2.85 -5.79
N ILE A 17 6.34 2.05 -5.79
CA ILE A 17 6.41 0.66 -6.25
C ILE A 17 5.46 0.49 -7.43
N TYR A 18 5.94 -0.13 -8.49
CA TYR A 18 5.13 -0.47 -9.65
C TYR A 18 4.83 -1.96 -9.61
N ALA A 19 3.57 -2.32 -9.64
CA ALA A 19 3.19 -3.73 -9.60
C ALA A 19 1.90 -3.95 -10.39
N MET A 20 1.69 -5.17 -10.82
CA MET A 20 0.52 -5.53 -11.61
C MET A 20 -0.73 -5.71 -10.75
N SER A 21 -0.55 -5.93 -9.45
CA SER A 21 -1.67 -6.07 -8.53
C SER A 21 -1.25 -5.66 -7.13
N PHE A 22 -2.24 -5.38 -6.29
CA PHE A 22 -2.00 -5.03 -4.90
C PHE A 22 -1.31 -6.18 -4.15
N LYS A 23 -1.72 -7.41 -4.41
CA LYS A 23 -1.09 -8.59 -3.82
C LYS A 23 0.40 -8.67 -4.14
N LYS A 24 0.76 -8.40 -5.39
CA LYS A 24 2.16 -8.43 -5.80
C LYS A 24 2.96 -7.31 -5.15
N MET A 25 2.34 -6.16 -4.96
CA MET A 25 2.97 -5.05 -4.27
C MET A 25 3.24 -5.42 -2.81
N LEU A 26 2.28 -6.04 -2.14
CA LEU A 26 2.43 -6.43 -0.74
C LEU A 26 3.61 -7.37 -0.51
N LYS A 27 3.91 -8.22 -1.48
CA LYS A 27 5.04 -9.16 -1.35
C LYS A 27 6.39 -8.46 -1.30
N ARG A 28 6.45 -7.22 -1.74
CA ARG A 28 7.69 -6.44 -1.72
C ARG A 28 7.90 -5.70 -0.40
N LEU A 29 6.89 -5.69 0.47
CA LEU A 29 6.96 -4.97 1.72
C LEU A 29 7.51 -5.87 2.83
N ASP A 30 8.22 -5.25 3.77
CA ASP A 30 8.71 -5.94 4.94
C ASP A 30 7.52 -6.33 5.82
N LYS A 31 7.40 -7.63 6.10
CA LYS A 31 6.27 -8.15 6.87
C LYS A 31 6.33 -7.77 8.35
N ASN A 32 7.42 -7.20 8.80
CA ASN A 32 7.60 -6.83 10.20
C ASN A 32 7.35 -5.35 10.46
N LYS A 33 6.93 -4.61 9.43
CA LYS A 33 6.73 -3.16 9.54
C LYS A 33 5.33 -2.78 9.15
N THR A 34 4.95 -1.56 9.56
CA THR A 34 3.69 -0.95 9.16
C THR A 34 3.93 0.01 8.01
N PHE A 35 3.08 -0.07 7.00
CA PHE A 35 3.17 0.80 5.83
C PHE A 35 1.82 1.43 5.53
N TRP A 36 1.85 2.62 4.97
CA TRP A 36 0.68 3.29 4.43
C TRP A 36 0.85 3.32 2.92
N VAL A 37 -0.11 2.75 2.21
CA VAL A 37 -0.03 2.63 0.75
C VAL A 37 -1.11 3.50 0.13
N THR A 38 -0.71 4.41 -0.74
CA THR A 38 -1.61 5.27 -1.46
C THR A 38 -1.54 4.93 -2.95
N TYR A 39 -2.70 4.76 -3.58
CA TYR A 39 -2.76 4.46 -5.00
C TYR A 39 -4.10 4.93 -5.56
N GLU A 40 -4.17 5.02 -6.89
CA GLU A 40 -5.43 5.34 -7.56
C GLU A 40 -6.11 4.04 -8.00
N ASN A 41 -7.41 3.94 -7.75
CA ASN A 41 -8.18 2.81 -8.22
C ASN A 41 -8.48 2.96 -9.72
N LYS A 42 -9.22 2.01 -10.29
CA LYS A 42 -9.55 2.03 -11.71
C LYS A 42 -10.33 3.27 -12.15
N LYS A 43 -11.01 3.90 -11.23
CA LYS A 43 -11.79 5.11 -11.51
C LYS A 43 -10.97 6.38 -11.35
N GLY A 44 -9.70 6.26 -10.98
CA GLY A 44 -8.82 7.40 -10.77
C GLY A 44 -8.98 8.05 -9.40
N ASN A 45 -9.69 7.41 -8.47
CA ASN A 45 -9.86 7.94 -7.13
C ASN A 45 -8.73 7.45 -6.23
N PRO A 46 -8.12 8.35 -5.44
CA PRO A 46 -7.04 7.93 -4.54
C PRO A 46 -7.58 7.08 -3.39
N GLN A 47 -6.84 6.04 -3.07
CA GLN A 47 -7.15 5.14 -1.97
C GLN A 47 -5.91 5.04 -1.08
N THR A 48 -6.13 5.03 0.23
CA THR A 48 -5.04 4.81 1.19
C THR A 48 -5.37 3.59 2.03
N LYS A 49 -4.41 2.68 2.11
CA LYS A 49 -4.56 1.45 2.88
C LYS A 49 -3.44 1.34 3.88
N VAL A 50 -3.74 0.77 5.04
CA VAL A 50 -2.74 0.52 6.08
C VAL A 50 -2.37 -0.95 6.05
N ILE A 51 -1.07 -1.23 5.97
CA ILE A 51 -0.55 -2.60 5.94
C ILE A 51 0.21 -2.85 7.22
N VAL A 52 -0.23 -3.81 7.99
CA VAL A 52 0.42 -4.20 9.25
C VAL A 52 0.82 -5.66 9.16
N ASN A 53 2.10 -5.92 9.40
CA ASN A 53 2.66 -7.28 9.35
C ASN A 53 2.37 -7.98 8.02
N GLY A 54 2.43 -7.23 6.93
CA GLY A 54 2.21 -7.77 5.60
C GLY A 54 0.76 -7.98 5.22
N LYS A 55 -0.17 -7.55 6.07
CA LYS A 55 -1.60 -7.73 5.80
C LYS A 55 -2.32 -6.39 5.79
N GLU A 56 -3.24 -6.27 4.85
CA GLU A 56 -4.07 -5.08 4.77
C GLU A 56 -5.00 -5.01 5.99
N GLN A 57 -5.02 -3.85 6.63
CA GLN A 57 -5.96 -3.59 7.71
C GLN A 57 -7.17 -2.89 7.12
N LYS A 58 -8.32 -3.46 7.34
CA LYS A 58 -9.55 -2.83 6.90
C LYS A 58 -9.81 -1.61 7.77
N SER A 59 -10.21 -0.55 7.12
CA SER A 59 -10.63 0.64 7.82
C SER A 59 -11.86 0.30 8.67
N ILE A 60 -11.73 0.48 9.96
CA ILE A 60 -12.85 0.25 10.87
C ILE A 60 -13.53 1.58 11.10
N HIS A 61 -14.75 1.66 10.68
CA HIS A 61 -15.56 2.81 11.00
C HIS A 61 -16.20 2.55 12.34
N ALA A 62 -15.70 3.28 13.27
CA ALA A 62 -16.33 3.24 14.57
C ALA A 62 -17.67 3.94 14.47
#